data_67c710b38ffec6a666ac89c3b6094a72
#
_entry.id   67c710b38ffec6a666ac89c3b6094a72
#
_cell.length_a   1.000
_cell.length_b   1.000
_cell.length_c   1.000
_cell.angle_alpha   90.00
_cell.angle_beta   90.00
_cell.angle_gamma   90.00
#
_symmetry.space_group_name_H-M   'P 1'
#
loop_
_entity.id
_entity.type
_entity.pdbx_description
1 polymer ?
#
loop_
_entity_poly.entity_id
_entity_poly.type
_entity_poly.pdbx_seq_one_letter_code
_entity_poly.pdbx_strand_id
1 'polypeptide(L)'
;MKQLVSLFLCAAILALFLTGCRAEPVLEDAQKPAVSKDTFEQTATEQVLTLCALAFGSSDAETALDEAGCAVLYGYETYPSYYLETPEPLLSFWEQAQAGQDCAIELVRLKDTHTLSYQKLSVENGKPYAQFLRCEQNVDGTVTASNFERFPVQDWQMTDAGNFYYRLFPTGDKHSADYQLIRTVPPDRSHLAMLERYVLPIDYYYVNLLITDWSEPDFAGVSFNDLFDRLYALRFHCQPDAADYTQDEKTGVFRIPSADFERVILPYFSISAEKLRALAGYDEQTDTYPWRPVRTNDMELYDYPAVEPYITDVRENPDGTTTLLLSCLSTDVPTDCIFSHELTIRALSSGGFEYVSNRVTFQTEHGLPNAAPRLSAK
;
A
#
# COMPACT_ATOMS: atom_id res chain seq x y z
N MET A 1 29.41 55.76 17.08
CA MET A 1 27.97 55.46 16.88
C MET A 1 27.67 54.21 16.01
N LYS A 2 28.46 53.90 15.00
CA LYS A 2 28.21 52.71 14.15
C LYS A 2 28.48 51.33 14.80
N GLN A 3 29.36 51.28 15.80
CA GLN A 3 29.65 50.02 16.52
C GLN A 3 28.63 49.66 17.61
N LEU A 4 27.92 50.62 18.19
CA LEU A 4 26.88 50.35 19.17
C LEU A 4 25.57 49.82 18.54
N VAL A 5 25.26 50.23 17.33
CA VAL A 5 24.07 49.75 16.61
C VAL A 5 24.22 48.30 16.18
N SER A 6 25.46 47.87 15.85
CA SER A 6 25.74 46.47 15.48
C SER A 6 25.61 45.49 16.65
N LEU A 7 25.98 45.91 17.86
CA LEU A 7 25.83 45.05 19.06
C LEU A 7 24.35 44.87 19.48
N PHE A 8 23.53 45.90 19.32
CA PHE A 8 22.10 45.79 19.63
C PHE A 8 21.35 44.89 18.62
N LEU A 9 21.75 44.91 17.34
CA LEU A 9 21.14 44.06 16.33
C LEU A 9 21.50 42.59 16.56
N CYS A 10 22.76 42.28 16.94
CA CYS A 10 23.15 40.88 17.25
C CYS A 10 22.48 40.38 18.54
N ALA A 11 22.26 41.21 19.55
CA ALA A 11 21.56 40.81 20.78
C ALA A 11 20.07 40.53 20.51
N ALA A 12 19.41 41.28 19.62
CA ALA A 12 18.03 41.07 19.24
C ALA A 12 17.83 39.77 18.41
N ILE A 13 18.79 39.43 17.54
CA ILE A 13 18.76 38.18 16.77
C ILE A 13 19.02 36.97 17.68
N LEU A 14 19.90 37.06 18.64
CA LEU A 14 20.16 35.99 19.61
C LEU A 14 18.97 35.74 20.56
N ALA A 15 18.23 36.79 20.92
CA ALA A 15 17.01 36.66 21.73
C ALA A 15 15.84 35.98 20.96
N LEU A 16 15.81 36.09 19.63
CA LEU A 16 14.82 35.43 18.80
C LEU A 16 15.07 33.92 18.62
N PHE A 17 16.33 33.48 18.76
CA PHE A 17 16.68 32.06 18.72
C PHE A 17 16.50 31.33 20.05
N LEU A 18 16.40 32.02 21.17
CA LEU A 18 16.22 31.41 22.48
C LEU A 18 14.75 31.27 22.92
N THR A 19 13.80 31.82 22.15
CA THR A 19 12.36 31.66 22.41
C THR A 19 11.69 30.64 21.50
N GLY A 20 12.44 29.93 20.64
CA GLY A 20 11.96 28.94 19.66
C GLY A 20 11.90 27.51 20.17
N CYS A 21 12.27 27.18 21.38
CA CYS A 21 11.87 25.92 22.01
C CYS A 21 10.42 26.06 22.49
N ARG A 22 9.47 26.01 21.57
CA ARG A 22 8.11 25.61 21.90
C ARG A 22 8.23 24.18 22.41
N ALA A 23 8.13 23.99 23.73
CA ALA A 23 7.80 22.70 24.30
C ALA A 23 6.54 22.23 23.52
N GLU A 24 6.61 21.09 22.82
CA GLU A 24 5.41 20.42 22.37
C GLU A 24 4.48 20.36 23.59
N PRO A 25 3.21 20.74 23.47
CA PRO A 25 2.28 20.54 24.55
C PRO A 25 2.31 19.03 24.84
N VAL A 26 2.83 18.64 25.99
CA VAL A 26 2.56 17.34 26.59
C VAL A 26 1.04 17.30 26.66
N LEU A 27 0.40 16.58 25.73
CA LEU A 27 -1.03 16.34 25.76
C LEU A 27 -1.26 15.60 27.08
N GLU A 28 -1.71 16.34 28.08
CA GLU A 28 -2.26 15.76 29.30
C GLU A 28 -3.22 14.64 28.86
N ASP A 29 -3.08 13.50 29.51
CA ASP A 29 -3.91 12.31 29.32
C ASP A 29 -5.31 12.67 28.85
N ALA A 30 -5.64 12.30 27.59
CA ALA A 30 -7.00 12.45 27.10
C ALA A 30 -7.91 11.71 28.06
N GLN A 31 -8.62 12.46 28.90
CA GLN A 31 -9.55 11.92 29.89
C GLN A 31 -10.46 10.94 29.18
N LYS A 32 -10.35 9.66 29.55
CA LYS A 32 -11.27 8.60 29.08
C LYS A 32 -12.70 9.10 29.17
N PRO A 33 -13.51 8.97 28.11
CA PRO A 33 -14.90 9.37 28.17
C PRO A 33 -15.62 8.67 29.34
N ALA A 34 -16.52 9.39 29.98
CA ALA A 34 -17.21 8.98 31.21
C ALA A 34 -18.20 7.81 31.04
N VAL A 35 -18.35 7.27 29.84
CA VAL A 35 -19.11 6.03 29.60
C VAL A 35 -18.22 4.87 30.00
N SER A 36 -18.70 3.98 30.86
CA SER A 36 -17.90 2.82 31.26
C SER A 36 -17.54 2.03 29.98
N LYS A 37 -16.28 1.66 29.84
CA LYS A 37 -15.78 0.87 28.72
C LYS A 37 -16.68 -0.33 28.45
N ASP A 38 -17.15 -0.98 29.49
CA ASP A 38 -17.97 -2.18 29.45
C ASP A 38 -19.36 -1.97 28.81
N THR A 39 -20.07 -0.87 29.13
CA THR A 39 -21.40 -0.59 28.56
C THR A 39 -21.32 -0.23 27.09
N PHE A 40 -20.30 0.52 26.70
CA PHE A 40 -20.11 0.92 25.32
C PHE A 40 -19.67 -0.27 24.44
N GLU A 41 -18.74 -1.09 24.94
CA GLU A 41 -18.29 -2.31 24.30
C GLU A 41 -19.43 -3.31 24.12
N GLN A 42 -20.28 -3.47 25.13
CA GLN A 42 -21.44 -4.35 25.05
C GLN A 42 -22.43 -3.91 23.99
N THR A 43 -22.81 -2.62 23.94
CA THR A 43 -23.75 -2.10 22.95
C THR A 43 -23.21 -2.22 21.53
N ALA A 44 -21.92 -1.88 21.31
CA ALA A 44 -21.28 -2.01 20.01
C ALA A 44 -21.21 -3.48 19.57
N THR A 45 -20.90 -4.38 20.48
CA THR A 45 -20.84 -5.82 20.21
C THR A 45 -22.22 -6.37 19.82
N GLU A 46 -23.30 -6.02 20.52
CA GLU A 46 -24.66 -6.45 20.18
C GLU A 46 -25.09 -5.98 18.80
N GLN A 47 -24.81 -4.73 18.45
CA GLN A 47 -25.08 -4.17 17.12
C GLN A 47 -24.34 -4.94 16.03
N VAL A 48 -23.04 -5.16 16.20
CA VAL A 48 -22.20 -5.85 15.22
C VAL A 48 -22.60 -7.32 15.09
N LEU A 49 -22.96 -8.01 16.19
CA LEU A 49 -23.48 -9.39 16.12
C LEU A 49 -24.78 -9.46 15.30
N THR A 50 -25.64 -8.44 15.38
CA THR A 50 -26.86 -8.34 14.58
C THR A 50 -26.52 -8.21 13.09
N LEU A 51 -25.56 -7.34 12.73
CA LEU A 51 -25.08 -7.17 11.36
C LEU A 51 -24.43 -8.45 10.83
N CYS A 52 -23.65 -9.15 11.65
CA CYS A 52 -23.06 -10.43 11.27
C CYS A 52 -24.11 -11.50 10.99
N ALA A 53 -25.12 -11.60 11.87
CA ALA A 53 -26.21 -12.56 11.66
C ALA A 53 -27.00 -12.27 10.37
N LEU A 54 -27.19 -10.98 10.05
CA LEU A 54 -27.80 -10.54 8.81
C LEU A 54 -26.94 -10.94 7.59
N ALA A 55 -25.65 -10.61 7.62
CA ALA A 55 -24.72 -10.88 6.53
C ALA A 55 -24.56 -12.39 6.27
N PHE A 56 -24.28 -13.17 7.30
CA PHE A 56 -24.06 -14.62 7.19
C PHE A 56 -25.35 -15.42 6.94
N GLY A 57 -26.51 -14.86 7.24
CA GLY A 57 -27.81 -15.45 6.97
C GLY A 57 -28.38 -15.14 5.58
N SER A 58 -27.78 -14.22 4.86
CA SER A 58 -28.24 -13.78 3.54
C SER A 58 -27.50 -14.51 2.41
N SER A 59 -28.21 -14.79 1.31
CA SER A 59 -27.59 -15.24 0.06
C SER A 59 -26.87 -14.11 -0.68
N ASP A 60 -27.14 -12.85 -0.32
CA ASP A 60 -26.50 -11.65 -0.80
C ASP A 60 -26.21 -10.75 0.42
N ALA A 61 -25.06 -11.01 1.05
CA ALA A 61 -24.66 -10.35 2.27
C ALA A 61 -24.40 -8.84 2.07
N GLU A 62 -23.89 -8.46 0.91
CA GLU A 62 -23.56 -7.06 0.60
C GLU A 62 -24.84 -6.22 0.53
N THR A 63 -25.83 -6.65 -0.26
CA THR A 63 -27.13 -5.98 -0.34
C THR A 63 -27.80 -5.90 1.04
N ALA A 64 -27.74 -6.97 1.84
CA ALA A 64 -28.34 -6.98 3.18
C ALA A 64 -27.67 -5.96 4.13
N LEU A 65 -26.36 -5.78 4.03
CA LEU A 65 -25.61 -4.79 4.83
C LEU A 65 -25.89 -3.35 4.35
N ASP A 66 -25.99 -3.13 3.07
CA ASP A 66 -26.34 -1.81 2.49
C ASP A 66 -27.76 -1.40 2.90
N GLU A 67 -28.75 -2.30 2.83
CA GLU A 67 -30.12 -2.10 3.32
C GLU A 67 -30.17 -1.82 4.84
N ALA A 68 -29.21 -2.34 5.61
CA ALA A 68 -29.07 -2.04 7.04
C ALA A 68 -28.38 -0.69 7.30
N GLY A 69 -27.98 0.05 6.27
CA GLY A 69 -27.34 1.36 6.36
C GLY A 69 -25.83 1.35 6.57
N CYS A 70 -25.18 0.20 6.37
CA CYS A 70 -23.72 0.08 6.41
C CYS A 70 -23.11 0.35 5.04
N ALA A 71 -22.02 1.09 5.00
CA ALA A 71 -21.22 1.20 3.78
C ALA A 71 -20.28 -0.01 3.65
N VAL A 72 -20.36 -0.73 2.55
CA VAL A 72 -19.56 -1.92 2.31
C VAL A 72 -18.20 -1.54 1.73
N LEU A 73 -17.14 -1.95 2.45
CA LEU A 73 -15.75 -1.74 2.04
C LEU A 73 -15.26 -2.93 1.20
N TYR A 74 -14.79 -2.63 0.03
CA TYR A 74 -14.09 -3.56 -0.85
C TYR A 74 -12.59 -3.29 -0.80
N GLY A 75 -11.77 -4.31 -0.92
CA GLY A 75 -10.32 -4.15 -0.89
C GLY A 75 -9.62 -5.34 -1.52
N TYR A 76 -8.35 -5.15 -1.84
CA TYR A 76 -7.47 -6.20 -2.30
C TYR A 76 -6.82 -6.90 -1.11
N GLU A 77 -6.57 -8.20 -1.22
CA GLU A 77 -5.86 -8.94 -0.17
C GLU A 77 -4.44 -8.40 0.07
N THR A 78 -3.86 -7.80 -0.95
CA THR A 78 -2.46 -7.35 -0.98
C THR A 78 -2.26 -5.88 -0.58
N TYR A 79 -3.33 -5.07 -0.53
CA TYR A 79 -3.21 -3.64 -0.24
C TYR A 79 -4.06 -3.22 0.96
N PRO A 80 -3.56 -2.30 1.79
CA PRO A 80 -4.29 -1.79 2.95
C PRO A 80 -5.43 -0.84 2.60
N SER A 81 -5.54 -0.35 1.36
CA SER A 81 -6.63 0.54 0.96
C SER A 81 -7.92 -0.18 0.64
N TYR A 82 -9.01 0.55 0.86
CA TYR A 82 -10.36 0.11 0.57
C TYR A 82 -11.03 1.09 -0.38
N TYR A 83 -12.09 0.63 -1.06
CA TYR A 83 -12.96 1.50 -1.84
C TYR A 83 -14.43 1.21 -1.53
N LEU A 84 -15.29 2.17 -1.84
CA LEU A 84 -16.73 2.06 -1.72
C LEU A 84 -17.35 2.03 -3.12
N GLU A 85 -18.27 1.10 -3.38
CA GLU A 85 -19.11 1.16 -4.59
C GLU A 85 -20.19 2.25 -4.46
N THR A 86 -20.65 2.51 -3.21
CA THR A 86 -21.63 3.53 -2.85
C THR A 86 -20.96 4.54 -1.91
N PRO A 87 -20.35 5.62 -2.43
CA PRO A 87 -19.56 6.56 -1.62
C PRO A 87 -20.40 7.59 -0.85
N GLU A 88 -21.67 7.78 -1.19
CA GLU A 88 -22.54 8.82 -0.65
C GLU A 88 -22.61 8.83 0.89
N PRO A 89 -22.66 7.70 1.60
CA PRO A 89 -22.64 7.70 3.06
C PRO A 89 -21.35 8.31 3.64
N LEU A 90 -20.18 8.00 3.06
CA LEU A 90 -18.90 8.56 3.50
C LEU A 90 -18.79 10.06 3.17
N LEU A 91 -19.23 10.46 2.01
CA LEU A 91 -19.27 11.88 1.62
C LEU A 91 -20.19 12.70 2.55
N SER A 92 -21.39 12.18 2.86
CA SER A 92 -22.31 12.82 3.79
C SER A 92 -21.74 12.87 5.23
N PHE A 93 -21.10 11.82 5.69
CA PHE A 93 -20.41 11.81 6.97
C PHE A 93 -19.31 12.88 7.00
N TRP A 94 -18.49 12.98 5.94
CA TRP A 94 -17.42 13.96 5.84
C TRP A 94 -17.94 15.40 5.88
N GLU A 95 -19.01 15.72 5.12
CA GLU A 95 -19.64 17.04 5.12
C GLU A 95 -20.15 17.42 6.51
N GLN A 96 -20.83 16.51 7.22
CA GLN A 96 -21.31 16.74 8.58
C GLN A 96 -20.17 16.96 9.57
N ALA A 97 -19.11 16.15 9.45
CA ALA A 97 -17.91 16.26 10.27
C ALA A 97 -17.21 17.62 10.08
N GLN A 98 -17.07 18.07 8.82
CA GLN A 98 -16.51 19.39 8.50
C GLN A 98 -17.39 20.55 9.02
N ALA A 99 -18.70 20.35 9.09
CA ALA A 99 -19.62 21.32 9.68
C ALA A 99 -19.60 21.31 11.24
N GLY A 100 -18.75 20.47 11.85
CA GLY A 100 -18.63 20.35 13.32
C GLY A 100 -19.83 19.67 13.98
N GLN A 101 -20.60 18.89 13.24
CA GLN A 101 -21.74 18.15 13.74
C GLN A 101 -21.32 16.79 14.29
N ASP A 102 -21.98 16.35 15.36
CA ASP A 102 -21.87 14.96 15.80
C ASP A 102 -22.53 14.05 14.77
N CYS A 103 -21.78 13.10 14.25
CA CYS A 103 -22.20 12.18 13.19
C CYS A 103 -21.45 10.88 13.28
N ALA A 104 -21.89 9.86 12.54
CA ALA A 104 -21.19 8.57 12.45
C ALA A 104 -21.48 7.90 11.11
N ILE A 105 -20.52 7.05 10.70
CA ILE A 105 -20.68 6.11 9.59
C ILE A 105 -20.24 4.73 10.04
N GLU A 106 -20.96 3.71 9.64
CA GLU A 106 -20.65 2.30 9.85
C GLU A 106 -20.13 1.70 8.54
N LEU A 107 -18.95 1.14 8.61
CA LEU A 107 -18.21 0.56 7.50
C LEU A 107 -18.02 -0.93 7.79
N VAL A 108 -18.31 -1.79 6.82
CA VAL A 108 -18.19 -3.23 6.98
C VAL A 108 -17.40 -3.82 5.83
N ARG A 109 -16.55 -4.81 6.15
CA ARG A 109 -15.81 -5.57 5.17
C ARG A 109 -16.06 -7.05 5.37
N LEU A 110 -16.58 -7.70 4.35
CA LEU A 110 -16.63 -9.15 4.26
C LEU A 110 -15.25 -9.64 3.80
N LYS A 111 -14.57 -10.41 4.64
CA LYS A 111 -13.28 -11.04 4.27
C LYS A 111 -13.52 -12.35 3.52
N ASP A 112 -14.50 -13.09 3.97
CA ASP A 112 -14.96 -14.35 3.42
C ASP A 112 -16.40 -14.59 3.90
N THR A 113 -16.95 -15.78 3.63
CA THR A 113 -18.32 -16.15 4.02
C THR A 113 -18.54 -16.28 5.53
N HIS A 114 -17.50 -16.21 6.35
CA HIS A 114 -17.54 -16.44 7.78
C HIS A 114 -16.88 -15.32 8.62
N THR A 115 -16.25 -14.36 7.98
CA THR A 115 -15.50 -13.30 8.67
C THR A 115 -15.92 -11.91 8.20
N LEU A 116 -16.36 -11.08 9.14
CA LEU A 116 -16.70 -9.68 8.92
C LEU A 116 -15.82 -8.78 9.79
N SER A 117 -15.24 -7.76 9.20
CA SER A 117 -14.60 -6.67 9.93
C SER A 117 -15.55 -5.47 9.95
N TYR A 118 -15.86 -4.97 11.13
CA TYR A 118 -16.67 -3.79 11.35
C TYR A 118 -15.80 -2.63 11.78
N GLN A 119 -16.09 -1.47 11.25
CA GLN A 119 -15.47 -0.22 11.61
C GLN A 119 -16.54 0.87 11.71
N LYS A 120 -16.44 1.70 12.74
CA LYS A 120 -17.27 2.90 12.88
C LYS A 120 -16.38 4.13 13.02
N LEU A 121 -16.58 5.10 12.14
CA LEU A 121 -16.03 6.43 12.30
C LEU A 121 -17.11 7.33 12.90
N SER A 122 -16.76 8.14 13.89
CA SER A 122 -17.71 9.04 14.55
C SER A 122 -17.08 10.37 14.93
N VAL A 123 -17.91 11.41 14.96
CA VAL A 123 -17.64 12.68 15.66
C VAL A 123 -18.55 12.73 16.86
N GLU A 124 -17.98 12.86 18.05
CA GLU A 124 -18.70 12.91 19.32
C GLU A 124 -18.21 14.11 20.13
N ASN A 125 -19.09 15.07 20.40
CA ASN A 125 -18.74 16.34 21.04
C ASN A 125 -17.55 17.04 20.35
N GLY A 126 -17.57 17.05 19.00
CA GLY A 126 -16.55 17.65 18.16
C GLY A 126 -15.20 16.91 18.11
N LYS A 127 -15.13 15.66 18.60
CA LYS A 127 -13.91 14.84 18.58
C LYS A 127 -14.10 13.60 17.70
N PRO A 128 -13.16 13.33 16.77
CA PRO A 128 -13.25 12.17 15.90
C PRO A 128 -12.70 10.90 16.58
N TYR A 129 -13.40 9.79 16.35
CA TYR A 129 -13.04 8.46 16.82
C TYR A 129 -13.20 7.41 15.72
N ALA A 130 -12.38 6.36 15.80
CA ALA A 130 -12.53 5.13 15.03
C ALA A 130 -12.68 3.94 15.99
N GLN A 131 -13.61 3.04 15.66
CA GLN A 131 -13.89 1.82 16.44
C GLN A 131 -13.77 0.64 15.50
N PHE A 132 -13.25 -0.47 16.02
CA PHE A 132 -13.04 -1.70 15.26
C PHE A 132 -13.57 -2.88 16.02
N LEU A 133 -14.17 -3.81 15.29
CA LEU A 133 -14.56 -5.14 15.76
C LEU A 133 -14.31 -6.16 14.64
N ARG A 134 -14.00 -7.38 15.03
CA ARG A 134 -13.96 -8.51 14.14
C ARG A 134 -15.02 -9.53 14.58
N CYS A 135 -15.81 -9.99 13.63
CA CYS A 135 -16.77 -11.06 13.83
C CYS A 135 -16.40 -12.28 13.03
N GLU A 136 -16.61 -13.44 13.63
CA GLU A 136 -16.40 -14.73 13.00
C GLU A 136 -17.59 -15.65 13.26
N GLN A 137 -18.06 -16.35 12.22
CA GLN A 137 -19.03 -17.42 12.37
C GLN A 137 -18.27 -18.74 12.56
N ASN A 138 -18.55 -19.38 13.67
CA ASN A 138 -17.98 -20.69 14.01
C ASN A 138 -18.65 -21.82 13.21
N VAL A 139 -18.01 -22.98 13.20
CA VAL A 139 -18.50 -24.18 12.50
C VAL A 139 -19.89 -24.63 12.98
N ASP A 140 -20.24 -24.33 14.23
CA ASP A 140 -21.56 -24.62 14.82
C ASP A 140 -22.62 -23.56 14.52
N GLY A 141 -22.28 -22.54 13.71
CA GLY A 141 -23.15 -21.43 13.33
C GLY A 141 -23.25 -20.31 14.37
N THR A 142 -22.57 -20.42 15.51
CA THR A 142 -22.51 -19.32 16.48
C THR A 142 -21.62 -18.19 15.94
N VAL A 143 -21.96 -16.93 16.23
CA VAL A 143 -21.17 -15.76 15.86
C VAL A 143 -20.49 -15.21 17.11
N THR A 144 -19.20 -14.97 17.00
CA THR A 144 -18.40 -14.36 18.06
C THR A 144 -17.80 -13.03 17.57
N ALA A 145 -17.81 -12.03 18.45
CA ALA A 145 -17.14 -10.75 18.23
C ALA A 145 -15.88 -10.67 19.10
N SER A 146 -14.81 -10.18 18.49
CA SER A 146 -13.49 -10.06 19.13
C SER A 146 -12.80 -8.76 18.71
N ASN A 147 -11.69 -8.46 19.39
CA ASN A 147 -10.82 -7.32 19.06
C ASN A 147 -11.56 -5.99 19.05
N PHE A 148 -12.41 -5.73 20.09
CA PHE A 148 -12.99 -4.42 20.25
C PHE A 148 -11.89 -3.39 20.59
N GLU A 149 -11.71 -2.43 19.70
CA GLU A 149 -10.76 -1.35 19.86
C GLU A 149 -11.43 -0.02 19.53
N ARG A 150 -11.10 1.03 20.28
CA ARG A 150 -11.55 2.39 20.02
C ARG A 150 -10.40 3.35 20.19
N PHE A 151 -10.15 4.11 19.14
CA PHE A 151 -9.06 5.08 19.07
C PHE A 151 -9.56 6.48 18.75
N PRO A 152 -9.00 7.53 19.34
CA PRO A 152 -9.11 8.87 18.79
C PRO A 152 -8.46 8.90 17.41
N VAL A 153 -9.08 9.62 16.48
CA VAL A 153 -8.46 9.93 15.19
C VAL A 153 -7.57 11.15 15.39
N GLN A 154 -6.31 11.03 15.03
CA GLN A 154 -5.32 12.09 15.14
C GLN A 154 -5.48 13.13 14.03
N ASP A 155 -5.68 12.63 12.83
CA ASP A 155 -5.75 13.42 11.62
C ASP A 155 -6.63 12.71 10.58
N TRP A 156 -7.34 13.47 9.77
CA TRP A 156 -8.14 12.98 8.66
C TRP A 156 -8.28 14.03 7.57
N GLN A 157 -8.37 13.57 6.34
CA GLN A 157 -8.45 14.41 5.16
C GLN A 157 -9.20 13.71 4.04
N MET A 158 -10.02 14.46 3.31
CA MET A 158 -10.54 14.07 2.00
C MET A 158 -9.76 14.83 0.94
N THR A 159 -9.20 14.16 -0.03
CA THR A 159 -8.49 14.77 -1.15
C THR A 159 -9.45 15.19 -2.26
N ASP A 160 -8.97 15.96 -3.24
CA ASP A 160 -9.78 16.42 -4.37
C ASP A 160 -10.26 15.25 -5.26
N ALA A 161 -9.49 14.16 -5.35
CA ALA A 161 -9.87 12.94 -6.07
C ALA A 161 -10.80 12.01 -5.28
N GLY A 162 -11.19 12.37 -4.06
CA GLY A 162 -12.09 11.58 -3.23
C GLY A 162 -11.40 10.44 -2.47
N ASN A 163 -10.12 10.59 -2.16
CA ASN A 163 -9.40 9.68 -1.29
C ASN A 163 -9.54 10.16 0.16
N PHE A 164 -10.20 9.36 1.00
CA PHE A 164 -10.38 9.66 2.41
C PHE A 164 -9.28 8.98 3.21
N TYR A 165 -8.45 9.79 3.86
CA TYR A 165 -7.37 9.37 4.73
C TYR A 165 -7.72 9.67 6.18
N TYR A 166 -7.41 8.74 7.09
CA TYR A 166 -7.43 9.01 8.52
C TYR A 166 -6.31 8.25 9.22
N ARG A 167 -5.78 8.86 10.28
CA ARG A 167 -4.69 8.30 11.08
C ARG A 167 -5.12 8.25 12.55
N LEU A 168 -4.82 7.14 13.20
CA LEU A 168 -5.14 6.92 14.59
C LEU A 168 -4.06 7.48 15.51
N PHE A 169 -4.44 7.94 16.70
CA PHE A 169 -3.45 8.19 17.74
C PHE A 169 -2.77 6.88 18.12
N PRO A 170 -1.43 6.85 18.18
CA PRO A 170 -0.70 5.68 18.63
C PRO A 170 -1.04 5.38 20.08
N THR A 171 -1.37 4.14 20.40
CA THR A 171 -1.63 3.67 21.77
C THR A 171 -0.57 2.63 22.13
N GLY A 172 0.29 2.95 23.12
CA GLY A 172 1.38 2.08 23.56
C GLY A 172 2.49 1.93 22.51
N ASP A 173 3.13 0.76 22.50
CA ASP A 173 4.25 0.45 21.58
C ASP A 173 3.81 0.15 20.12
N LYS A 174 2.53 0.25 19.81
CA LYS A 174 2.03 0.08 18.45
C LYS A 174 2.08 1.41 17.71
N HIS A 175 3.13 1.59 16.95
CA HIS A 175 3.29 2.70 16.01
C HIS A 175 2.56 2.37 14.72
N SER A 176 1.27 2.70 14.61
CA SER A 176 0.67 2.87 13.30
C SER A 176 0.86 4.34 12.91
N ALA A 177 1.98 4.63 12.27
CA ALA A 177 2.24 5.95 11.71
C ALA A 177 1.42 6.18 10.43
N ASP A 178 0.88 5.11 9.85
CA ASP A 178 0.30 5.09 8.52
C ASP A 178 -1.16 5.53 8.55
N TYR A 179 -1.56 6.23 7.49
CA TYR A 179 -2.97 6.52 7.25
C TYR A 179 -3.71 5.27 6.80
N GLN A 180 -4.95 5.16 7.23
CA GLN A 180 -5.92 4.28 6.58
C GLN A 180 -6.50 5.03 5.38
N LEU A 181 -6.66 4.34 4.27
CA LEU A 181 -7.16 4.93 3.02
C LEU A 181 -8.46 4.26 2.60
N ILE A 182 -9.49 5.09 2.37
CA ILE A 182 -10.76 4.67 1.77
C ILE A 182 -11.00 5.53 0.53
N ARG A 183 -11.12 4.89 -0.62
CA ARG A 183 -11.38 5.57 -1.89
C ARG A 183 -12.88 5.66 -2.15
N THR A 184 -13.36 6.85 -2.51
CA THR A 184 -14.77 7.07 -2.87
C THR A 184 -15.04 6.81 -4.35
N VAL A 185 -14.00 6.66 -5.15
CA VAL A 185 -14.11 6.30 -6.57
C VAL A 185 -13.75 4.84 -6.72
N PRO A 186 -14.72 3.95 -7.02
CA PRO A 186 -14.42 2.54 -7.25
C PRO A 186 -13.55 2.39 -8.50
N PRO A 187 -12.57 1.46 -8.48
CA PRO A 187 -11.75 1.20 -9.64
C PRO A 187 -12.56 0.48 -10.73
N ASP A 188 -12.22 0.72 -11.98
CA ASP A 188 -12.75 -0.07 -13.09
C ASP A 188 -12.32 -1.55 -12.96
N ARG A 189 -13.26 -2.48 -13.10
CA ARG A 189 -13.00 -3.92 -12.93
C ARG A 189 -11.99 -4.46 -13.96
N SER A 190 -11.97 -3.90 -15.17
CA SER A 190 -10.99 -4.29 -16.19
C SER A 190 -9.59 -3.79 -15.82
N HIS A 191 -9.49 -2.60 -15.25
CA HIS A 191 -8.24 -2.05 -14.71
C HIS A 191 -7.71 -2.88 -13.54
N LEU A 192 -8.60 -3.37 -12.68
CA LEU A 192 -8.22 -4.28 -11.60
C LEU A 192 -7.56 -5.56 -12.11
N ALA A 193 -8.19 -6.22 -13.07
CA ALA A 193 -7.64 -7.44 -13.66
C ALA A 193 -6.28 -7.20 -14.31
N MET A 194 -6.07 -6.03 -14.93
CA MET A 194 -4.77 -5.64 -15.48
C MET A 194 -3.74 -5.37 -14.38
N LEU A 195 -4.16 -4.69 -13.32
CA LEU A 195 -3.31 -4.42 -12.16
C LEU A 195 -2.82 -5.72 -11.52
N GLU A 196 -3.73 -6.64 -11.21
CA GLU A 196 -3.43 -7.97 -10.66
C GLU A 196 -2.51 -8.80 -11.56
N ARG A 197 -2.66 -8.67 -12.86
CA ARG A 197 -1.89 -9.45 -13.82
C ARG A 197 -0.50 -8.92 -14.07
N TYR A 198 -0.33 -7.60 -14.19
CA TYR A 198 0.87 -6.99 -14.74
C TYR A 198 1.69 -6.20 -13.73
N VAL A 199 1.07 -5.68 -12.67
CA VAL A 199 1.70 -4.74 -11.73
C VAL A 199 1.95 -5.39 -10.38
N LEU A 200 0.90 -5.91 -9.73
CA LEU A 200 0.99 -6.44 -8.38
C LEU A 200 1.98 -7.60 -8.21
N PRO A 201 2.14 -8.53 -9.18
CA PRO A 201 3.11 -9.61 -9.01
C PRO A 201 4.57 -9.14 -8.97
N ILE A 202 4.86 -7.97 -9.57
CA ILE A 202 6.18 -7.36 -9.54
C ILE A 202 6.35 -6.49 -8.31
N ASP A 203 5.30 -5.67 -7.99
CA ASP A 203 5.34 -4.75 -6.88
C ASP A 203 6.38 -3.62 -7.06
N TYR A 204 6.45 -2.72 -6.08
CA TYR A 204 7.35 -1.56 -6.07
C TYR A 204 8.50 -1.72 -5.07
N TYR A 205 8.53 -2.83 -4.35
CA TYR A 205 9.52 -3.10 -3.32
C TYR A 205 10.58 -4.09 -3.79
N TYR A 206 11.84 -3.80 -3.51
CA TYR A 206 13.01 -4.66 -3.78
C TYR A 206 13.32 -4.89 -5.25
N VAL A 207 12.55 -4.30 -6.16
CA VAL A 207 12.74 -4.37 -7.61
C VAL A 207 12.55 -2.98 -8.23
N ASN A 208 13.23 -2.71 -9.32
CA ASN A 208 13.19 -1.38 -9.92
C ASN A 208 12.44 -1.30 -11.25
N LEU A 209 11.78 -2.37 -11.66
CA LEU A 209 11.13 -2.45 -12.96
C LEU A 209 10.08 -1.34 -13.18
N LEU A 210 9.28 -1.03 -12.13
CA LEU A 210 8.16 -0.10 -12.21
C LEU A 210 8.52 1.35 -11.78
N ILE A 211 9.72 1.57 -11.27
CA ILE A 211 10.17 2.86 -10.74
C ILE A 211 11.39 3.44 -11.47
N THR A 212 11.83 2.80 -12.55
CA THR A 212 12.97 3.23 -13.37
C THR A 212 12.51 3.39 -14.82
N ASP A 213 13.03 4.40 -15.51
CA ASP A 213 12.84 4.55 -16.94
C ASP A 213 13.67 3.52 -17.70
N TRP A 214 13.02 2.72 -18.50
CA TRP A 214 13.67 1.74 -19.37
C TRP A 214 12.78 1.39 -20.56
N SER A 215 13.36 0.86 -21.62
CA SER A 215 12.63 0.36 -22.79
C SER A 215 13.42 -0.74 -23.50
N GLU A 216 12.72 -1.63 -24.22
CA GLU A 216 13.37 -2.50 -25.19
C GLU A 216 13.88 -1.68 -26.38
N PRO A 217 14.95 -2.08 -27.07
CA PRO A 217 15.75 -3.27 -26.79
C PRO A 217 16.91 -3.03 -25.80
N ASP A 218 17.00 -1.86 -25.19
CA ASP A 218 18.16 -1.49 -24.38
C ASP A 218 18.11 -2.10 -22.98
N PHE A 219 16.96 -2.02 -22.28
CA PHE A 219 16.75 -2.46 -20.91
C PHE A 219 17.73 -1.80 -19.90
N ALA A 220 18.27 -0.63 -20.24
CA ALA A 220 19.20 0.08 -19.37
C ALA A 220 18.53 0.38 -18.01
N GLY A 221 19.26 0.11 -16.93
CA GLY A 221 18.79 0.36 -15.56
C GLY A 221 17.96 -0.76 -14.95
N VAL A 222 17.48 -1.75 -15.71
CA VAL A 222 16.71 -2.88 -15.15
C VAL A 222 17.63 -3.83 -14.38
N SER A 223 17.31 -4.10 -13.13
CA SER A 223 18.00 -5.10 -12.30
C SER A 223 17.36 -6.47 -12.46
N PHE A 224 17.76 -7.24 -13.47
CA PHE A 224 17.21 -8.57 -13.75
C PHE A 224 17.42 -9.55 -12.60
N ASN A 225 18.53 -9.44 -11.87
CA ASN A 225 18.83 -10.29 -10.74
C ASN A 225 17.82 -10.11 -9.58
N ASP A 226 17.34 -8.89 -9.39
CA ASP A 226 16.33 -8.58 -8.37
C ASP A 226 14.92 -8.99 -8.80
N LEU A 227 14.67 -9.07 -10.11
CA LEU A 227 13.41 -9.54 -10.67
C LEU A 227 13.22 -11.06 -10.55
N PHE A 228 14.29 -11.82 -10.31
CA PHE A 228 14.22 -13.27 -10.30
C PHE A 228 13.19 -13.80 -9.30
N ASP A 229 13.16 -13.28 -8.06
CA ASP A 229 12.18 -13.68 -7.04
C ASP A 229 10.74 -13.50 -7.51
N ARG A 230 10.45 -12.31 -8.04
CA ARG A 230 9.09 -11.92 -8.45
C ARG A 230 8.61 -12.71 -9.67
N LEU A 231 9.44 -12.83 -10.68
CA LEU A 231 9.10 -13.55 -11.90
C LEU A 231 9.08 -15.07 -11.68
N TYR A 232 9.89 -15.58 -10.76
CA TYR A 232 9.81 -16.98 -10.32
C TYR A 232 8.46 -17.26 -9.66
N ALA A 233 8.05 -16.41 -8.72
CA ALA A 233 6.76 -16.53 -8.04
C ALA A 233 5.59 -16.40 -9.02
N LEU A 234 5.65 -15.45 -9.95
CA LEU A 234 4.63 -15.27 -11.00
C LEU A 234 4.50 -16.51 -11.89
N ARG A 235 5.62 -17.17 -12.19
CA ARG A 235 5.65 -18.33 -13.11
C ARG A 235 5.27 -19.64 -12.43
N PHE A 236 5.72 -19.85 -11.20
CA PHE A 236 5.62 -21.16 -10.52
C PHE A 236 4.66 -21.15 -9.34
N HIS A 237 4.07 -20.00 -8.99
CA HIS A 237 3.17 -19.80 -7.85
C HIS A 237 3.79 -20.19 -6.49
N CYS A 238 5.12 -20.10 -6.38
CA CYS A 238 5.88 -20.29 -5.15
C CYS A 238 7.15 -19.46 -5.19
N GLN A 239 7.73 -19.18 -4.03
CA GLN A 239 9.02 -18.48 -3.95
C GLN A 239 10.17 -19.43 -4.29
N PRO A 240 11.29 -18.92 -4.87
CA PRO A 240 12.49 -19.71 -5.07
C PRO A 240 13.09 -20.09 -3.70
N ASP A 241 13.49 -21.36 -3.54
CA ASP A 241 14.22 -21.79 -2.33
C ASP A 241 15.72 -21.54 -2.50
N ALA A 242 16.29 -20.71 -1.64
CA ALA A 242 17.70 -20.41 -1.66
C ALA A 242 18.58 -21.67 -1.41
N ALA A 243 18.03 -22.70 -0.73
CA ALA A 243 18.72 -23.95 -0.50
C ALA A 243 18.97 -24.78 -1.79
N ASP A 244 18.23 -24.50 -2.86
CA ASP A 244 18.43 -25.15 -4.16
C ASP A 244 19.67 -24.62 -4.91
N TYR A 245 20.29 -23.53 -4.42
CA TYR A 245 21.38 -22.84 -5.11
C TYR A 245 22.64 -22.76 -4.26
N THR A 246 23.79 -22.81 -4.93
CA THR A 246 25.10 -22.71 -4.25
C THR A 246 25.32 -21.28 -3.76
N GLN A 247 25.66 -21.13 -2.49
CA GLN A 247 26.03 -19.84 -1.90
C GLN A 247 27.55 -19.66 -1.87
N ASP A 248 28.00 -18.49 -2.28
CA ASP A 248 29.36 -18.01 -2.02
C ASP A 248 29.44 -17.54 -0.55
N GLU A 249 30.13 -18.30 0.28
CA GLU A 249 30.24 -18.05 1.73
C GLU A 249 30.85 -16.69 2.08
N LYS A 250 31.69 -16.12 1.19
CA LYS A 250 32.36 -14.83 1.44
C LYS A 250 31.46 -13.64 1.19
N THR A 251 30.63 -13.73 0.16
CA THR A 251 29.76 -12.62 -0.29
C THR A 251 28.31 -12.80 0.13
N GLY A 252 27.89 -14.01 0.50
CA GLY A 252 26.51 -14.36 0.76
C GLY A 252 25.62 -14.35 -0.49
N VAL A 253 26.22 -14.25 -1.69
CA VAL A 253 25.53 -14.26 -2.97
C VAL A 253 25.32 -15.70 -3.43
N PHE A 254 24.10 -16.00 -3.87
CA PHE A 254 23.77 -17.30 -4.45
C PHE A 254 24.11 -17.32 -5.95
N ARG A 255 24.32 -18.51 -6.48
CA ARG A 255 24.65 -18.78 -7.87
C ARG A 255 23.55 -19.63 -8.49
N ILE A 256 22.79 -19.02 -9.41
CA ILE A 256 21.69 -19.69 -10.12
C ILE A 256 22.23 -20.22 -11.45
N PRO A 257 22.07 -21.51 -11.79
CA PRO A 257 22.41 -22.03 -13.10
C PRO A 257 21.75 -21.22 -14.23
N SER A 258 22.48 -20.97 -15.34
CA SER A 258 22.00 -20.13 -16.43
C SER A 258 20.66 -20.60 -16.98
N ALA A 259 20.49 -21.90 -17.16
CA ALA A 259 19.24 -22.48 -17.66
C ALA A 259 18.03 -22.16 -16.74
N ASP A 260 18.21 -22.14 -15.43
CA ASP A 260 17.14 -21.83 -14.47
C ASP A 260 16.80 -20.35 -14.47
N PHE A 261 17.82 -19.47 -14.44
CA PHE A 261 17.63 -18.02 -14.49
C PHE A 261 16.96 -17.57 -15.79
N GLU A 262 17.50 -18.02 -16.93
CA GLU A 262 16.98 -17.68 -18.25
C GLU A 262 15.55 -18.21 -18.45
N ARG A 263 15.23 -19.40 -17.93
CA ARG A 263 13.87 -19.96 -17.95
C ARG A 263 12.86 -19.08 -17.21
N VAL A 264 13.29 -18.34 -16.18
CA VAL A 264 12.43 -17.43 -15.40
C VAL A 264 12.28 -16.08 -16.09
N ILE A 265 13.37 -15.50 -16.58
CA ILE A 265 13.41 -14.11 -17.07
C ILE A 265 12.92 -13.98 -18.53
N LEU A 266 13.46 -14.80 -19.43
CA LEU A 266 13.22 -14.65 -20.88
C LEU A 266 11.75 -14.67 -21.31
N PRO A 267 10.84 -15.41 -20.66
CA PRO A 267 9.42 -15.39 -21.03
C PRO A 267 8.70 -14.05 -20.84
N TYR A 268 9.29 -13.12 -20.07
CA TYR A 268 8.67 -11.82 -19.74
C TYR A 268 9.33 -10.63 -20.44
N PHE A 269 10.36 -10.86 -21.24
CA PHE A 269 11.08 -9.80 -21.96
C PHE A 269 11.50 -10.24 -23.35
N SER A 270 11.32 -9.40 -24.34
CA SER A 270 11.84 -9.65 -25.70
C SER A 270 13.35 -9.38 -25.74
N ILE A 271 14.12 -10.19 -25.01
CA ILE A 271 15.58 -10.08 -24.86
C ILE A 271 16.26 -11.40 -25.22
N SER A 272 17.41 -11.36 -25.92
CA SER A 272 18.20 -12.56 -26.15
C SER A 272 18.95 -13.00 -24.88
N ALA A 273 19.24 -14.30 -24.77
CA ALA A 273 20.05 -14.83 -23.66
C ALA A 273 21.44 -14.15 -23.61
N GLU A 274 22.04 -13.86 -24.76
CA GLU A 274 23.33 -13.14 -24.84
C GLU A 274 23.25 -11.73 -24.24
N LYS A 275 22.20 -10.98 -24.56
CA LYS A 275 21.98 -9.63 -24.00
C LYS A 275 21.68 -9.70 -22.50
N LEU A 276 20.88 -10.68 -22.06
CA LEU A 276 20.60 -10.91 -20.64
C LEU A 276 21.88 -11.23 -19.86
N ARG A 277 22.74 -12.07 -20.41
CA ARG A 277 24.06 -12.40 -19.81
C ARG A 277 24.91 -11.16 -19.60
N ALA A 278 24.94 -10.27 -20.59
CA ALA A 278 25.68 -9.01 -20.50
C ALA A 278 25.14 -8.05 -19.44
N LEU A 279 23.82 -8.07 -19.17
CA LEU A 279 23.16 -7.15 -18.23
C LEU A 279 23.09 -7.69 -16.79
N ALA A 280 22.99 -9.01 -16.61
CA ALA A 280 22.71 -9.65 -15.32
C ALA A 280 23.95 -10.24 -14.63
N GLY A 281 25.17 -9.85 -15.02
CA GLY A 281 26.39 -10.26 -14.35
C GLY A 281 26.67 -11.78 -14.44
N TYR A 282 26.36 -12.37 -15.60
CA TYR A 282 26.61 -13.78 -15.86
C TYR A 282 28.09 -14.13 -15.73
N ASP A 283 28.36 -15.25 -15.09
CA ASP A 283 29.71 -15.82 -14.93
C ASP A 283 29.87 -17.01 -15.89
N GLU A 284 30.66 -16.80 -16.93
CA GLU A 284 30.93 -17.79 -17.98
C GLU A 284 31.71 -19.01 -17.47
N GLN A 285 32.54 -18.87 -16.41
CA GLN A 285 33.32 -19.98 -15.88
C GLN A 285 32.48 -20.99 -15.11
N THR A 286 31.45 -20.50 -14.45
CA THR A 286 30.56 -21.34 -13.63
C THR A 286 29.20 -21.57 -14.27
N ASP A 287 28.91 -20.97 -15.41
CA ASP A 287 27.62 -20.99 -16.10
C ASP A 287 26.47 -20.57 -15.20
N THR A 288 26.64 -19.47 -14.42
CA THR A 288 25.67 -19.04 -13.41
C THR A 288 25.43 -17.54 -13.42
N TYR A 289 24.29 -17.13 -12.86
CA TYR A 289 23.99 -15.75 -12.50
C TYR A 289 24.05 -15.51 -11.01
N PRO A 290 24.53 -14.35 -10.55
CA PRO A 290 24.48 -13.99 -9.13
C PRO A 290 23.06 -13.62 -8.73
N TRP A 291 22.68 -14.01 -7.51
CA TRP A 291 21.37 -13.69 -6.94
C TRP A 291 21.48 -13.49 -5.42
N ARG A 292 20.72 -12.53 -4.92
CA ARG A 292 20.52 -12.30 -3.49
C ARG A 292 19.02 -12.33 -3.21
N PRO A 293 18.49 -13.34 -2.49
CA PRO A 293 17.07 -13.43 -2.20
C PRO A 293 16.59 -12.26 -1.34
N VAL A 294 15.33 -11.88 -1.48
CA VAL A 294 14.65 -11.00 -0.52
C VAL A 294 14.56 -11.73 0.82
N ARG A 295 15.09 -11.13 1.87
CA ARG A 295 15.01 -11.67 3.23
C ARG A 295 13.91 -10.96 3.99
N THR A 296 13.23 -11.67 4.89
CA THR A 296 12.18 -11.12 5.74
C THR A 296 12.67 -9.91 6.57
N ASN A 297 13.95 -9.89 6.95
CA ASN A 297 14.56 -8.81 7.71
C ASN A 297 15.02 -7.63 6.84
N ASP A 298 15.01 -7.76 5.52
CA ASP A 298 15.37 -6.65 4.62
C ASP A 298 14.28 -5.56 4.63
N MET A 299 13.06 -5.88 5.08
CA MET A 299 11.96 -4.93 5.23
C MET A 299 12.26 -3.82 6.26
N GLU A 300 13.11 -4.08 7.26
CA GLU A 300 13.51 -3.08 8.27
C GLU A 300 14.57 -2.09 7.77
N LEU A 301 15.24 -2.41 6.66
CA LEU A 301 16.35 -1.61 6.12
C LEU A 301 15.93 -0.54 5.13
N TYR A 302 14.69 -0.55 4.72
CA TYR A 302 14.17 0.34 3.68
C TYR A 302 12.95 1.10 4.20
N ASP A 303 13.14 2.39 4.39
CA ASP A 303 12.07 3.36 4.64
C ASP A 303 11.35 3.61 3.30
N TYR A 304 10.50 2.64 2.90
CA TYR A 304 9.72 2.77 1.67
C TYR A 304 8.34 3.31 1.98
N PRO A 305 7.88 4.33 1.24
CA PRO A 305 6.48 4.69 1.32
C PRO A 305 5.62 3.50 0.89
N ALA A 306 4.56 3.23 1.63
CA ALA A 306 3.57 2.25 1.21
C ALA A 306 2.96 2.71 -0.12
N VAL A 307 3.15 1.94 -1.19
CA VAL A 307 2.72 2.29 -2.54
C VAL A 307 1.47 1.54 -2.90
N GLU A 308 0.42 2.28 -3.27
CA GLU A 308 -0.83 1.72 -3.75
C GLU A 308 -1.12 2.18 -5.18
N PRO A 309 -0.80 1.34 -6.19
CA PRO A 309 -1.02 1.67 -7.58
C PRO A 309 -2.49 1.55 -7.99
N TYR A 310 -2.91 2.39 -8.91
CA TYR A 310 -4.15 2.23 -9.64
C TYR A 310 -3.99 2.70 -11.09
N ILE A 311 -4.71 2.05 -12.00
CA ILE A 311 -4.70 2.40 -13.41
C ILE A 311 -5.69 3.54 -13.63
N THR A 312 -5.19 4.65 -14.15
CA THR A 312 -5.99 5.84 -14.49
C THR A 312 -6.52 5.78 -15.91
N ASP A 313 -5.77 5.14 -16.82
CA ASP A 313 -6.16 4.99 -18.22
C ASP A 313 -5.40 3.83 -18.88
N VAL A 314 -5.92 3.32 -19.99
CA VAL A 314 -5.33 2.24 -20.79
C VAL A 314 -5.30 2.66 -22.25
N ARG A 315 -4.15 2.60 -22.89
CA ARG A 315 -3.95 3.01 -24.27
C ARG A 315 -3.43 1.85 -25.13
N GLU A 316 -4.20 1.46 -26.13
CA GLU A 316 -3.76 0.53 -27.18
C GLU A 316 -2.86 1.26 -28.17
N ASN A 317 -1.67 0.71 -28.42
CA ASN A 317 -0.69 1.29 -29.32
C ASN A 317 -0.79 0.69 -30.76
N PRO A 318 -0.38 1.44 -31.80
CA PRO A 318 -0.45 0.96 -33.18
C PRO A 318 0.38 -0.29 -33.48
N ASP A 319 1.39 -0.60 -32.67
CA ASP A 319 2.26 -1.76 -32.75
C ASP A 319 1.71 -3.00 -32.05
N GLY A 320 0.48 -2.92 -31.53
CA GLY A 320 -0.20 -4.00 -30.81
C GLY A 320 0.22 -4.17 -29.35
N THR A 321 0.99 -3.21 -28.81
CA THR A 321 1.27 -3.15 -27.37
C THR A 321 0.18 -2.35 -26.64
N THR A 322 0.07 -2.54 -25.34
CA THR A 322 -0.84 -1.79 -24.46
C THR A 322 -0.05 -1.02 -23.42
N THR A 323 -0.34 0.28 -23.27
CA THR A 323 0.25 1.11 -22.22
C THR A 323 -0.76 1.36 -21.13
N LEU A 324 -0.39 0.98 -19.90
CA LEU A 324 -1.13 1.27 -18.68
C LEU A 324 -0.61 2.58 -18.10
N LEU A 325 -1.49 3.54 -17.85
CA LEU A 325 -1.17 4.78 -17.15
C LEU A 325 -1.49 4.57 -15.68
N LEU A 326 -0.46 4.57 -14.83
CA LEU A 326 -0.59 4.29 -13.41
C LEU A 326 -0.34 5.53 -12.58
N SER A 327 -1.15 5.72 -11.57
CA SER A 327 -0.91 6.64 -10.46
C SER A 327 -0.78 5.85 -9.17
N CYS A 328 0.13 6.29 -8.31
CA CYS A 328 0.45 5.61 -7.06
C CYS A 328 0.10 6.52 -5.88
N LEU A 329 -0.73 6.02 -4.98
CA LEU A 329 -1.04 6.60 -3.68
C LEU A 329 -0.04 6.11 -2.63
N SER A 330 -0.09 6.71 -1.45
CA SER A 330 0.64 6.23 -0.28
C SER A 330 -0.23 6.34 0.97
N THR A 331 -0.06 5.41 1.89
CA THR A 331 -0.64 5.50 3.23
C THR A 331 0.25 6.30 4.20
N ASP A 332 1.44 6.72 3.80
CA ASP A 332 2.30 7.59 4.61
C ASP A 332 1.91 9.06 4.50
N VAL A 333 1.33 9.45 3.36
CA VAL A 333 1.00 10.84 3.04
C VAL A 333 -0.37 10.94 2.38
N PRO A 334 -1.30 11.76 2.93
CA PRO A 334 -2.62 11.95 2.35
C PRO A 334 -2.53 12.81 1.08
N THR A 335 -2.44 12.17 -0.07
CA THR A 335 -2.32 12.80 -1.39
C THR A 335 -3.01 11.98 -2.46
N ASP A 336 -3.30 12.60 -3.60
CA ASP A 336 -3.89 11.91 -4.75
C ASP A 336 -2.86 11.21 -5.64
N CYS A 337 -1.58 11.51 -5.46
CA CYS A 337 -0.51 10.87 -6.21
C CYS A 337 0.84 11.18 -5.59
N ILE A 338 1.65 10.18 -5.28
CA ILE A 338 3.05 10.36 -4.90
C ILE A 338 3.97 10.28 -6.12
N PHE A 339 3.67 9.39 -7.06
CA PHE A 339 4.28 9.34 -8.38
C PHE A 339 3.35 8.67 -9.39
N SER A 340 3.63 8.88 -10.68
CA SER A 340 2.94 8.19 -11.77
C SER A 340 3.91 7.65 -12.79
N HIS A 341 3.53 6.57 -13.48
CA HIS A 341 4.32 5.98 -14.54
C HIS A 341 3.46 5.37 -15.64
N GLU A 342 4.05 5.14 -16.80
CA GLU A 342 3.46 4.42 -17.91
C GLU A 342 4.18 3.08 -18.07
N LEU A 343 3.45 1.99 -17.93
CA LEU A 343 3.92 0.63 -18.15
C LEU A 343 3.40 0.11 -19.48
N THR A 344 4.30 -0.21 -20.42
CA THR A 344 3.90 -0.81 -21.70
C THR A 344 4.14 -2.30 -21.67
N ILE A 345 3.13 -3.06 -22.08
CA ILE A 345 3.15 -4.52 -22.16
C ILE A 345 2.81 -4.99 -23.57
N ARG A 346 3.26 -6.18 -23.92
CA ARG A 346 2.88 -6.92 -25.16
C ARG A 346 2.21 -8.22 -24.77
N ALA A 347 0.93 -8.38 -25.15
CA ALA A 347 0.25 -9.65 -25.01
C ALA A 347 0.76 -10.66 -26.05
N LEU A 348 1.00 -11.90 -25.63
CA LEU A 348 1.46 -12.98 -26.49
C LEU A 348 0.31 -13.89 -26.89
N SER A 349 0.35 -14.43 -28.11
CA SER A 349 -0.65 -15.39 -28.60
C SER A 349 -0.72 -16.68 -27.78
N SER A 350 0.31 -16.99 -27.01
CA SER A 350 0.36 -18.10 -26.06
C SER A 350 -0.43 -17.86 -24.77
N GLY A 351 -1.01 -16.67 -24.59
CA GLY A 351 -1.66 -16.23 -23.34
C GLY A 351 -0.73 -15.58 -22.32
N GLY A 352 0.59 -15.60 -22.58
CA GLY A 352 1.59 -14.86 -21.79
C GLY A 352 1.64 -13.38 -22.15
N PHE A 353 2.63 -12.67 -21.57
CA PHE A 353 2.90 -11.29 -21.90
C PHE A 353 4.39 -10.96 -21.70
N GLU A 354 4.83 -9.86 -22.30
CA GLU A 354 6.15 -9.29 -22.13
C GLU A 354 6.05 -7.85 -21.63
N TYR A 355 6.97 -7.45 -20.78
CA TYR A 355 7.21 -6.06 -20.42
C TYR A 355 8.04 -5.40 -21.53
N VAL A 356 7.59 -4.25 -22.02
CA VAL A 356 8.19 -3.54 -23.18
C VAL A 356 8.91 -2.29 -22.74
N SER A 357 8.31 -1.50 -21.85
CA SER A 357 8.91 -0.30 -21.29
C SER A 357 8.24 0.15 -20.02
N ASN A 358 8.95 0.93 -19.22
CA ASN A 358 8.39 1.73 -18.14
C ASN A 358 8.95 3.16 -18.22
N ARG A 359 8.10 4.14 -17.94
CA ARG A 359 8.48 5.55 -17.91
C ARG A 359 7.83 6.24 -16.73
N VAL A 360 8.60 6.75 -15.80
CA VAL A 360 8.12 7.61 -14.71
C VAL A 360 7.74 8.96 -15.30
N THR A 361 6.49 9.38 -15.10
CA THR A 361 5.93 10.60 -15.71
C THR A 361 5.79 11.74 -14.73
N PHE A 362 5.69 11.42 -13.43
CA PHE A 362 5.56 12.40 -12.35
C PHE A 362 6.10 11.81 -11.05
N GLN A 363 6.66 12.66 -10.19
CA GLN A 363 6.99 12.32 -8.80
C GLN A 363 6.91 13.57 -7.92
N THR A 364 6.51 13.38 -6.67
CA THR A 364 6.52 14.41 -5.63
C THR A 364 7.86 14.43 -4.88
N GLU A 365 7.99 15.34 -3.92
CA GLU A 365 9.13 15.37 -2.98
C GLU A 365 9.22 14.11 -2.09
N HIS A 366 8.11 13.41 -1.87
CA HIS A 366 8.08 12.11 -1.17
C HIS A 366 8.72 10.99 -2.00
N GLY A 367 8.95 11.24 -3.29
CA GLY A 367 9.81 10.48 -4.15
C GLY A 367 9.26 9.13 -4.60
N LEU A 368 10.13 8.44 -5.35
CA LEU A 368 9.95 7.04 -5.72
C LEU A 368 10.48 6.16 -4.59
N PRO A 369 9.92 4.96 -4.42
CA PRO A 369 10.57 3.93 -3.61
C PRO A 369 12.02 3.75 -4.08
N ASN A 370 12.95 3.70 -3.15
CA ASN A 370 14.37 3.53 -3.49
C ASN A 370 14.66 2.03 -3.65
N ALA A 371 14.76 1.56 -4.88
CA ALA A 371 15.20 0.20 -5.17
C ALA A 371 16.65 0.20 -5.66
N ALA A 372 17.59 0.36 -4.74
CA ALA A 372 18.99 0.08 -5.04
C ALA A 372 19.14 -1.42 -5.37
N PRO A 373 19.88 -1.78 -6.44
CA PRO A 373 20.12 -3.19 -6.76
C PRO A 373 20.72 -3.95 -5.59
N ARG A 374 20.14 -5.09 -5.23
CA ARG A 374 20.61 -5.95 -4.11
C ARG A 374 22.03 -6.48 -4.30
N LEU A 375 22.48 -6.52 -5.55
CA LEU A 375 23.84 -6.90 -5.94
C LEU A 375 24.74 -5.70 -6.21
N SER A 376 24.42 -4.51 -5.68
CA SER A 376 25.28 -3.33 -5.86
C SER A 376 26.72 -3.68 -5.56
N ALA A 377 27.60 -3.34 -6.50
CA ALA A 377 29.04 -3.46 -6.29
C ALA A 377 29.44 -2.63 -5.05
N LYS A 378 30.13 -3.25 -4.12
CA LYS A 378 30.78 -2.56 -2.99
C LYS A 378 31.93 -1.71 -3.52
#